data_fb618fea95233891b38e6d4654d9e54e
#
_entry.id   fb618fea95233891b38e6d4654d9e54e
#
_cell.length_a   1.000
_cell.length_b   1.000
_cell.length_c   1.000
_cell.angle_alpha   90.00
_cell.angle_beta   90.00
_cell.angle_gamma   90.00
#
_symmetry.space_group_name_H-M   'P 1'
#
loop_
_entity.id
_entity.type
_entity.pdbx_description
1 polymer ?
#
loop_
_entity_poly.entity_id
_entity_poly.type
_entity_poly.pdbx_seq_one_letter_code
_entity_poly.pdbx_strand_id
1 'polypeptide(L)'
;LGLLVCFTGTLLAQNNNNSPYTISGLGILSPNNFMHQRMMGGLNTAMDSSGSFAFSNPASLNNVTLTDMEFGTSFDNVRQSSGTAKNDYNTGRFDYVGLGIPLSLKRKIGLGLGLSQFSNVDYFITNNGVEDSVNTQKAFEGTGGLYQFQLALGFQIYKGWSAGWNTSPIIGTVISNIDKNYESNPNKFSFRSKTTDYYSGFSHRAGVQYNGRIKNNTHHSFGVSYGFGSELEVNTDRFIRTYNSAGNFFIDTILRKSDEARILSLPSSFSVGYSIGDRRHWMLGLQYSSQGWSDFTDLNNQSNYFDQNTYSIGGYFQANSYGEFEEYAGRKERNKNYLKVVRFYYGVSYSNLYMNSFAEQIDELGINFGVGLPIIRSAYVEEKKKIGVISRVNVGVGYQQRGNSDNGLIKENIFQIRVGTNFNDKWFTKRKYQ
;
A
#
# COMPACT_ATOMS: atom_id res chain seq x y z
N LEU A 1 20.54 -16.99 20.52
CA LEU A 1 21.67 -16.46 19.72
C LEU A 1 21.34 -16.60 18.24
N GLY A 2 21.42 -15.54 17.52
CA GLY A 2 20.92 -15.11 16.27
C GLY A 2 21.18 -15.99 15.08
N LEU A 3 20.27 -15.96 14.16
CA LEU A 3 20.51 -16.06 12.74
C LEU A 3 20.12 -14.69 12.14
N LEU A 4 21.04 -13.74 12.25
CA LEU A 4 21.09 -12.56 11.41
C LEU A 4 21.67 -13.07 10.08
N VAL A 5 20.83 -13.56 9.20
CA VAL A 5 21.22 -13.77 7.81
C VAL A 5 21.33 -12.36 7.21
N CYS A 6 22.57 -11.85 7.18
CA CYS A 6 22.93 -10.73 6.35
C CYS A 6 22.72 -11.16 4.89
N PHE A 7 21.56 -10.86 4.32
CA PHE A 7 21.41 -10.72 2.90
C PHE A 7 22.17 -9.45 2.49
N THR A 8 23.48 -9.58 2.26
CA THR A 8 24.25 -8.63 1.45
C THR A 8 23.99 -8.93 -0.04
N GLY A 9 22.72 -8.98 -0.42
CA GLY A 9 22.34 -8.73 -1.79
C GLY A 9 22.45 -7.21 -1.96
N THR A 10 23.29 -6.76 -2.87
CA THR A 10 23.20 -5.41 -3.40
C THR A 10 21.75 -5.22 -3.83
N LEU A 11 20.97 -4.52 -2.99
CA LEU A 11 19.69 -3.97 -3.35
C LEU A 11 20.02 -2.88 -4.40
N LEU A 12 20.29 -3.31 -5.61
CA LEU A 12 20.01 -2.52 -6.78
C LEU A 12 18.48 -2.45 -6.80
N ALA A 13 17.94 -1.53 -6.04
CA ALA A 13 16.59 -1.03 -6.23
C ALA A 13 16.60 -0.27 -7.56
N GLN A 14 16.71 -1.02 -8.64
CA GLN A 14 16.28 -0.56 -9.93
C GLN A 14 14.76 -0.56 -9.83
N ASN A 15 14.20 0.62 -9.66
CA ASN A 15 12.79 0.88 -9.92
C ASN A 15 12.55 0.62 -11.40
N ASN A 16 12.30 -0.60 -11.78
CA ASN A 16 11.91 -0.98 -13.14
C ASN A 16 10.45 -1.44 -13.12
N ASN A 17 9.58 -0.61 -12.56
CA ASN A 17 8.15 -0.85 -12.56
C ASN A 17 7.55 -0.20 -13.81
N ASN A 18 7.91 -0.65 -14.99
CA ASN A 18 7.54 -0.06 -16.29
C ASN A 18 6.04 -0.22 -16.62
N SER A 19 5.15 0.08 -15.67
CA SER A 19 3.71 0.06 -15.93
C SER A 19 3.28 1.33 -16.65
N PRO A 20 2.81 1.26 -17.91
CA PRO A 20 2.34 2.42 -18.65
C PRO A 20 1.16 3.13 -17.98
N TYR A 21 0.41 2.42 -17.16
CA TYR A 21 -0.71 3.00 -16.41
C TYR A 21 -0.28 4.05 -15.37
N THR A 22 1.02 4.06 -14.97
CA THR A 22 1.53 5.07 -14.03
C THR A 22 1.75 6.45 -14.64
N ILE A 23 1.58 6.63 -15.95
CA ILE A 23 1.68 7.94 -16.63
C ILE A 23 0.54 8.88 -16.25
N SER A 24 -0.59 8.34 -15.81
CA SER A 24 -1.81 9.11 -15.53
C SER A 24 -1.85 9.59 -14.08
N GLY A 25 -2.23 10.85 -13.89
CA GLY A 25 -2.49 11.44 -12.58
C GLY A 25 -1.31 11.37 -11.62
N LEU A 26 -1.50 10.73 -10.49
CA LEU A 26 -0.49 10.50 -9.44
C LEU A 26 0.20 9.13 -9.55
N GLY A 27 -0.01 8.40 -10.65
CA GLY A 27 0.45 7.03 -10.82
C GLY A 27 -0.44 6.00 -10.09
N ILE A 28 0.10 4.82 -9.82
CA ILE A 28 -0.64 3.76 -9.13
C ILE A 28 -0.66 4.06 -7.63
N LEU A 29 -1.88 4.18 -7.08
CA LEU A 29 -2.08 4.39 -5.64
C LEU A 29 -1.72 3.11 -4.87
N SER A 30 -0.96 3.27 -3.80
CA SER A 30 -0.60 2.16 -2.92
C SER A 30 -1.69 1.93 -1.87
N PRO A 31 -2.16 0.68 -1.68
CA PRO A 31 -3.15 0.41 -0.65
C PRO A 31 -2.55 0.63 0.74
N ASN A 32 -3.24 1.40 1.58
CA ASN A 32 -2.84 1.69 2.97
C ASN A 32 -3.19 0.52 3.91
N ASN A 33 -2.61 -0.65 3.62
CA ASN A 33 -2.91 -1.92 4.27
C ASN A 33 -1.63 -2.62 4.71
N PHE A 34 -1.65 -3.23 5.89
CA PHE A 34 -0.59 -4.13 6.33
C PHE A 34 -0.62 -5.47 5.55
N MET A 35 0.50 -6.20 5.54
CA MET A 35 0.62 -7.42 4.72
C MET A 35 -0.43 -8.46 5.01
N HIS A 36 -0.73 -8.73 6.28
CA HIS A 36 -1.80 -9.65 6.65
C HIS A 36 -3.19 -9.19 6.16
N GLN A 37 -3.46 -7.88 6.10
CA GLN A 37 -4.69 -7.32 5.54
C GLN A 37 -4.73 -7.48 4.01
N ARG A 38 -3.62 -7.26 3.32
CA ARG A 38 -3.51 -7.49 1.87
C ARG A 38 -3.75 -8.95 1.49
N MET A 39 -3.28 -9.90 2.31
CA MET A 39 -3.54 -11.32 2.13
C MET A 39 -5.01 -11.68 2.33
N MET A 40 -5.78 -10.84 3.01
CA MET A 40 -7.24 -10.95 3.18
C MET A 40 -8.03 -10.10 2.17
N GLY A 41 -7.47 -9.85 0.98
CA GLY A 41 -8.12 -9.03 -0.05
C GLY A 41 -8.16 -7.53 0.27
N GLY A 42 -7.36 -7.05 1.22
CA GLY A 42 -7.33 -5.64 1.61
C GLY A 42 -8.33 -5.24 2.70
N LEU A 43 -8.94 -6.20 3.38
CA LEU A 43 -9.85 -5.91 4.50
C LEU A 43 -9.13 -5.18 5.62
N ASN A 44 -9.62 -3.99 5.99
CA ASN A 44 -9.02 -3.15 7.00
C ASN A 44 -10.01 -2.28 7.79
N THR A 45 -11.20 -1.98 7.22
CA THR A 45 -12.15 -1.00 7.78
C THR A 45 -12.89 -1.52 9.02
N ALA A 46 -13.18 -2.82 9.09
CA ALA A 46 -13.88 -3.46 10.21
C ALA A 46 -13.04 -4.56 10.87
N MET A 47 -11.73 -4.31 11.06
CA MET A 47 -10.83 -5.27 11.68
C MET A 47 -10.99 -5.26 13.20
N ASP A 48 -11.36 -6.42 13.77
CA ASP A 48 -11.44 -6.64 15.21
C ASP A 48 -10.37 -7.64 15.65
N SER A 49 -9.14 -7.20 15.74
CA SER A 49 -8.02 -8.01 16.20
C SER A 49 -7.28 -7.33 17.35
N SER A 50 -7.05 -8.05 18.43
CA SER A 50 -6.36 -7.52 19.62
C SER A 50 -4.86 -7.24 19.45
N GLY A 51 -4.28 -7.61 18.33
CA GLY A 51 -2.84 -7.45 18.04
C GLY A 51 -2.59 -6.84 16.67
N SER A 52 -3.54 -6.07 16.12
CA SER A 52 -3.39 -5.38 14.85
C SER A 52 -4.32 -4.17 14.79
N PHE A 53 -3.92 -3.17 14.04
CA PHE A 53 -4.69 -1.95 13.79
C PHE A 53 -4.71 -1.65 12.28
N ALA A 54 -5.40 -0.60 11.87
CA ALA A 54 -5.42 -0.14 10.49
C ALA A 54 -5.40 1.39 10.45
N PHE A 55 -4.51 1.98 9.66
CA PHE A 55 -4.50 3.42 9.43
C PHE A 55 -5.69 3.88 8.58
N SER A 56 -6.24 2.98 7.76
CA SER A 56 -7.44 3.22 6.96
C SER A 56 -8.71 3.38 7.80
N ASN A 57 -8.76 2.80 9.01
CA ASN A 57 -9.78 3.09 10.01
C ASN A 57 -9.10 3.30 11.37
N PRO A 58 -8.79 4.54 11.75
CA PRO A 58 -8.05 4.84 12.99
C PRO A 58 -8.81 4.45 14.25
N ALA A 59 -10.14 4.24 14.19
CA ALA A 59 -10.92 3.72 15.32
C ALA A 59 -10.45 2.35 15.80
N SER A 60 -9.80 1.55 14.94
CA SER A 60 -9.25 0.22 15.29
C SER A 60 -8.12 0.28 16.33
N LEU A 61 -7.47 1.43 16.50
CA LEU A 61 -6.40 1.64 17.48
C LEU A 61 -6.85 1.46 18.94
N ASN A 62 -8.16 1.58 19.22
CA ASN A 62 -8.72 1.28 20.53
C ASN A 62 -8.52 -0.18 20.97
N ASN A 63 -8.31 -1.09 20.01
CA ASN A 63 -8.13 -2.53 20.24
C ASN A 63 -6.67 -2.91 20.51
N VAL A 64 -5.73 -2.00 20.34
CA VAL A 64 -4.30 -2.23 20.58
C VAL A 64 -4.06 -2.38 22.08
N THR A 65 -3.65 -3.56 22.51
CA THR A 65 -3.38 -3.91 23.91
C THR A 65 -1.89 -4.07 24.22
N LEU A 66 -1.10 -4.34 23.21
CA LEU A 66 0.36 -4.42 23.22
C LEU A 66 0.90 -3.41 22.22
N THR A 67 2.12 -2.96 22.39
CA THR A 67 2.79 -2.22 21.32
C THR A 67 2.99 -3.15 20.14
N ASP A 68 2.50 -2.75 19.00
CA ASP A 68 2.52 -3.49 17.74
C ASP A 68 3.40 -2.76 16.73
N MET A 69 4.42 -3.44 16.22
CA MET A 69 5.32 -2.92 15.18
C MET A 69 5.14 -3.74 13.92
N GLU A 70 4.69 -3.07 12.87
CA GLU A 70 4.42 -3.65 11.56
C GLU A 70 5.48 -3.20 10.54
N PHE A 71 5.93 -4.13 9.73
CA PHE A 71 6.83 -3.89 8.60
C PHE A 71 6.38 -4.73 7.41
N GLY A 72 6.51 -4.18 6.20
CA GLY A 72 6.11 -4.91 5.00
C GLY A 72 6.91 -4.55 3.76
N THR A 73 7.18 -5.58 2.95
CA THR A 73 7.82 -5.48 1.64
C THR A 73 7.14 -6.44 0.66
N SER A 74 7.13 -6.09 -0.62
CA SER A 74 6.59 -6.91 -1.69
C SER A 74 7.55 -7.00 -2.87
N PHE A 75 7.46 -8.14 -3.57
CA PHE A 75 8.18 -8.43 -4.81
C PHE A 75 7.15 -8.84 -5.86
N ASP A 76 7.15 -8.16 -6.98
CA ASP A 76 6.19 -8.37 -8.04
C ASP A 76 6.93 -8.83 -9.32
N ASN A 77 6.42 -9.90 -9.95
CA ASN A 77 6.74 -10.29 -11.32
C ASN A 77 5.55 -9.90 -12.19
N VAL A 78 5.77 -9.00 -13.13
CA VAL A 78 4.73 -8.43 -13.98
C VAL A 78 4.94 -8.87 -15.42
N ARG A 79 3.88 -9.41 -16.02
CA ARG A 79 3.81 -9.78 -17.42
C ARG A 79 2.80 -8.90 -18.12
N GLN A 80 3.29 -8.08 -19.03
CA GLN A 80 2.48 -7.19 -19.87
C GLN A 80 2.24 -7.80 -21.22
N SER A 81 1.04 -7.59 -21.75
CA SER A 81 0.69 -7.97 -23.13
C SER A 81 -0.25 -6.96 -23.76
N SER A 82 0.04 -6.58 -25.02
CA SER A 82 -0.81 -5.74 -25.86
C SER A 82 -0.71 -6.23 -27.30
N GLY A 83 -1.77 -6.85 -27.80
CA GLY A 83 -1.72 -7.57 -29.09
C GLY A 83 -0.63 -8.66 -29.09
N THR A 84 0.35 -8.54 -29.99
CA THR A 84 1.49 -9.47 -30.08
C THR A 84 2.69 -9.06 -29.22
N ALA A 85 2.71 -7.83 -28.72
CA ALA A 85 3.79 -7.31 -27.89
C ALA A 85 3.71 -7.87 -26.46
N LYS A 86 4.84 -8.29 -25.92
CA LYS A 86 4.98 -8.78 -24.54
C LYS A 86 6.20 -8.17 -23.88
N ASN A 87 6.08 -7.86 -22.61
CA ASN A 87 7.16 -7.37 -21.77
C ASN A 87 7.04 -7.97 -20.38
N ASP A 88 8.14 -8.42 -19.80
CA ASP A 88 8.20 -9.00 -18.45
C ASP A 88 9.22 -8.23 -17.63
N TYR A 89 8.86 -7.87 -16.40
CA TYR A 89 9.79 -7.22 -15.48
C TYR A 89 9.53 -7.65 -14.02
N ASN A 90 10.53 -7.43 -13.18
CA ASN A 90 10.46 -7.68 -11.75
C ASN A 90 10.67 -6.38 -10.99
N THR A 91 9.93 -6.17 -9.91
CA THR A 91 10.11 -5.04 -9.03
C THR A 91 10.01 -5.44 -7.57
N GLY A 92 10.79 -4.77 -6.73
CA GLY A 92 10.73 -4.91 -5.29
C GLY A 92 10.49 -3.57 -4.65
N ARG A 93 9.64 -3.51 -3.64
CA ARG A 93 9.36 -2.27 -2.94
C ARG A 93 9.23 -2.45 -1.44
N PHE A 94 9.61 -1.41 -0.74
CA PHE A 94 9.23 -1.21 0.65
C PHE A 94 7.81 -0.65 0.68
N ASP A 95 6.91 -1.29 1.41
CA ASP A 95 5.50 -0.88 1.45
C ASP A 95 5.20 0.03 2.64
N TYR A 96 5.62 -0.36 3.84
CA TYR A 96 5.33 0.40 5.06
C TYR A 96 6.17 0.00 6.26
N VAL A 97 6.24 0.92 7.23
CA VAL A 97 6.48 0.66 8.64
C VAL A 97 5.36 1.29 9.46
N GLY A 98 4.89 0.57 10.47
CA GLY A 98 3.82 1.03 11.36
C GLY A 98 4.11 0.69 12.81
N LEU A 99 3.65 1.55 13.71
CA LEU A 99 3.78 1.38 15.15
C LEU A 99 2.46 1.75 15.83
N GLY A 100 1.84 0.79 16.50
CA GLY A 100 0.65 0.97 17.30
C GLY A 100 1.00 0.92 18.79
N ILE A 101 0.67 1.95 19.56
CA ILE A 101 1.04 2.10 20.96
C ILE A 101 -0.23 2.23 21.80
N PRO A 102 -0.47 1.35 22.80
CA PRO A 102 -1.55 1.54 23.75
C PRO A 102 -1.21 2.65 24.75
N LEU A 103 -1.81 3.82 24.61
CA LEU A 103 -1.60 4.94 25.55
C LEU A 103 -2.33 4.71 26.88
N SER A 104 -3.51 4.10 26.83
CA SER A 104 -4.29 3.78 28.01
C SER A 104 -5.15 2.54 27.80
N LEU A 105 -4.79 1.44 28.43
CA LEU A 105 -5.58 0.20 28.41
C LEU A 105 -6.94 0.36 29.10
N LYS A 106 -7.00 1.16 30.18
CA LYS A 106 -8.24 1.41 30.92
C LYS A 106 -9.25 2.22 30.11
N ARG A 107 -8.79 3.25 29.39
CA ARG A 107 -9.61 4.12 28.53
C ARG A 107 -9.66 3.64 27.09
N LYS A 108 -8.92 2.57 26.75
CA LYS A 108 -8.78 2.04 25.41
C LYS A 108 -8.41 3.15 24.40
N ILE A 109 -7.32 3.82 24.67
CA ILE A 109 -6.75 4.85 23.79
C ILE A 109 -5.48 4.29 23.17
N GLY A 110 -5.38 4.30 21.86
CA GLY A 110 -4.19 3.91 21.10
C GLY A 110 -3.70 5.01 20.19
N LEU A 111 -2.39 5.06 20.02
CA LEU A 111 -1.66 5.95 19.11
C LEU A 111 -1.06 5.09 17.98
N GLY A 112 -1.20 5.54 16.74
CA GLY A 112 -0.57 4.96 15.57
C GLY A 112 0.43 5.93 14.94
N LEU A 113 1.62 5.44 14.64
CA LEU A 113 2.65 6.14 13.86
C LEU A 113 3.01 5.29 12.66
N GLY A 114 3.24 5.88 11.49
CA GLY A 114 3.59 5.09 10.31
C GLY A 114 4.23 5.89 9.20
N LEU A 115 4.86 5.14 8.31
CA LEU A 115 5.34 5.61 7.02
C LEU A 115 4.92 4.57 5.98
N SER A 116 4.30 4.99 4.92
CA SER A 116 3.92 4.12 3.80
C SER A 116 4.00 4.85 2.48
N GLN A 117 4.13 4.11 1.41
CA GLN A 117 4.01 4.65 0.07
C GLN A 117 2.56 5.07 -0.17
N PHE A 118 2.35 6.27 -0.74
CA PHE A 118 1.04 6.79 -1.13
C PHE A 118 0.75 6.48 -2.60
N SER A 119 1.72 6.79 -3.49
CA SER A 119 1.62 6.47 -4.91
C SER A 119 2.99 6.16 -5.51
N ASN A 120 2.98 5.52 -6.68
CA ASN A 120 4.18 5.19 -7.44
C ASN A 120 4.01 5.57 -8.90
N VAL A 121 5.01 6.26 -9.43
CA VAL A 121 5.14 6.60 -10.85
C VAL A 121 6.41 5.95 -11.36
N ASP A 122 6.27 5.05 -12.34
CA ASP A 122 7.42 4.44 -12.98
C ASP A 122 6.98 3.86 -14.34
N TYR A 123 7.30 4.57 -15.42
CA TYR A 123 6.97 4.16 -16.78
C TYR A 123 8.09 4.50 -17.75
N PHE A 124 8.22 3.68 -18.77
CA PHE A 124 9.07 3.93 -19.91
C PHE A 124 8.36 3.49 -21.20
N ILE A 125 7.99 4.46 -22.03
CA ILE A 125 7.22 4.23 -23.26
C ILE A 125 7.99 4.81 -24.42
N THR A 126 8.21 4.02 -25.46
CA THR A 126 8.85 4.47 -26.70
C THR A 126 7.86 4.45 -27.86
N ASN A 127 7.90 5.48 -28.69
CA ASN A 127 7.12 5.58 -29.91
C ASN A 127 8.05 5.96 -31.07
N ASN A 128 8.15 5.09 -32.06
CA ASN A 128 8.91 5.32 -33.28
C ASN A 128 7.98 5.83 -34.37
N GLY A 129 8.41 6.84 -35.09
CA GLY A 129 7.63 7.45 -36.18
C GLY A 129 8.52 8.04 -37.25
N VAL A 130 7.91 8.60 -38.30
CA VAL A 130 8.58 9.34 -39.35
C VAL A 130 8.01 10.75 -39.36
N GLU A 131 8.89 11.76 -39.34
CA GLU A 131 8.53 13.18 -39.39
C GLU A 131 9.41 13.88 -40.42
N ASP A 132 8.81 14.50 -41.45
CA ASP A 132 9.50 15.09 -42.59
C ASP A 132 10.49 14.12 -43.28
N SER A 133 10.09 12.87 -43.48
CA SER A 133 10.91 11.80 -44.07
C SER A 133 12.13 11.39 -43.21
N VAL A 134 12.21 11.80 -41.95
CA VAL A 134 13.26 11.40 -41.00
C VAL A 134 12.67 10.51 -39.92
N ASN A 135 13.32 9.40 -39.65
CA ASN A 135 12.92 8.54 -38.54
C ASN A 135 13.07 9.29 -37.20
N THR A 136 12.05 9.21 -36.37
CA THR A 136 12.04 9.82 -35.06
C THR A 136 11.75 8.78 -34.01
N GLN A 137 12.41 8.92 -32.87
CA GLN A 137 12.10 8.17 -31.66
C GLN A 137 11.69 9.14 -30.57
N LYS A 138 10.51 8.96 -30.01
CA LYS A 138 10.05 9.64 -28.81
C LYS A 138 10.07 8.67 -27.66
N ALA A 139 10.73 9.03 -26.55
CA ALA A 139 10.72 8.27 -25.31
C ALA A 139 10.05 9.12 -24.21
N PHE A 140 9.13 8.50 -23.48
CA PHE A 140 8.45 9.06 -22.32
C PHE A 140 8.87 8.24 -21.12
N GLU A 141 9.46 8.88 -20.13
CA GLU A 141 9.92 8.25 -18.91
C GLU A 141 9.37 9.02 -17.72
N GLY A 142 8.85 8.31 -16.73
CA GLY A 142 8.45 8.87 -15.46
C GLY A 142 8.95 8.04 -14.32
N THR A 143 9.49 8.70 -13.28
CA THR A 143 9.98 8.02 -12.09
C THR A 143 9.65 8.81 -10.84
N GLY A 144 9.48 8.10 -9.70
CA GLY A 144 9.25 8.70 -8.41
C GLY A 144 7.96 8.25 -7.76
N GLY A 145 7.42 9.08 -6.89
CA GLY A 145 6.19 8.77 -6.17
C GLY A 145 6.07 9.57 -4.88
N LEU A 146 4.97 9.35 -4.19
CA LEU A 146 4.62 10.04 -2.97
C LEU A 146 4.63 9.07 -1.79
N TYR A 147 5.05 9.58 -0.64
CA TYR A 147 5.04 8.90 0.65
C TYR A 147 4.15 9.64 1.62
N GLN A 148 3.54 8.91 2.54
CA GLN A 148 2.74 9.48 3.61
C GLN A 148 3.26 9.03 4.98
N PHE A 149 3.44 10.01 5.85
CA PHE A 149 3.62 9.76 7.29
C PHE A 149 2.26 9.74 7.94
N GLN A 150 2.03 8.87 8.88
CA GLN A 150 0.73 8.70 9.50
C GLN A 150 0.82 8.95 11.00
N LEU A 151 -0.05 9.82 11.50
CA LEU A 151 -0.26 10.07 12.93
C LEU A 151 -1.74 9.84 13.22
N ALA A 152 -2.04 8.75 13.90
CA ALA A 152 -3.41 8.33 14.16
C ALA A 152 -3.68 8.18 15.65
N LEU A 153 -4.88 8.55 16.07
CA LEU A 153 -5.39 8.37 17.42
C LEU A 153 -6.75 7.68 17.37
N GLY A 154 -6.90 6.63 18.18
CA GLY A 154 -8.17 5.92 18.31
C GLY A 154 -8.56 5.75 19.78
N PHE A 155 -9.85 5.84 20.07
CA PHE A 155 -10.36 5.74 21.43
C PHE A 155 -11.78 5.15 21.47
N GLN A 156 -12.11 4.51 22.57
CA GLN A 156 -13.46 4.03 22.82
C GLN A 156 -14.35 5.19 23.30
N ILE A 157 -15.48 5.38 22.61
CA ILE A 157 -16.50 6.38 22.98
C ILE A 157 -17.49 5.79 23.96
N TYR A 158 -18.03 4.61 23.65
CA TYR A 158 -19.03 3.89 24.40
C TYR A 158 -18.79 2.38 24.26
N LYS A 159 -19.49 1.56 25.04
CA LYS A 159 -19.36 0.10 24.98
C LYS A 159 -19.51 -0.43 23.54
N GLY A 160 -18.43 -1.00 23.01
CA GLY A 160 -18.37 -1.50 21.63
C GLY A 160 -18.08 -0.45 20.57
N TRP A 161 -18.36 0.83 20.81
CA TRP A 161 -18.14 1.92 19.86
C TRP A 161 -16.80 2.61 20.07
N SER A 162 -16.09 2.81 18.99
CA SER A 162 -14.83 3.57 18.96
C SER A 162 -14.82 4.57 17.81
N ALA A 163 -14.04 5.63 17.99
CA ALA A 163 -13.73 6.60 16.93
C ALA A 163 -12.23 6.81 16.86
N GLY A 164 -11.80 7.38 15.75
CA GLY A 164 -10.40 7.73 15.56
C GLY A 164 -10.23 8.77 14.47
N TRP A 165 -9.06 9.37 14.52
CA TRP A 165 -8.60 10.38 13.57
C TRP A 165 -7.18 10.06 13.12
N ASN A 166 -6.90 10.21 11.84
CA ASN A 166 -5.57 10.09 11.25
C ASN A 166 -5.25 11.36 10.46
N THR A 167 -4.08 11.92 10.69
CA THR A 167 -3.50 13.01 9.91
C THR A 167 -2.24 12.50 9.25
N SER A 168 -2.12 12.70 7.95
CA SER A 168 -0.99 12.18 7.17
C SER A 168 -0.39 13.30 6.32
N PRO A 169 0.79 13.85 6.69
CA PRO A 169 1.62 14.59 5.75
C PRO A 169 1.97 13.70 4.55
N ILE A 170 1.80 14.24 3.36
CA ILE A 170 2.15 13.60 2.08
C ILE A 170 3.27 14.42 1.48
N ILE A 171 4.37 13.77 1.10
CA ILE A 171 5.52 14.39 0.43
C ILE A 171 6.03 13.46 -0.66
N GLY A 172 6.62 14.04 -1.70
CA GLY A 172 7.26 13.23 -2.74
C GLY A 172 7.73 14.04 -3.93
N THR A 173 8.35 13.34 -4.86
CA THR A 173 8.86 13.93 -6.09
C THR A 173 8.56 12.99 -7.26
N VAL A 174 8.05 13.56 -8.34
CA VAL A 174 7.85 12.88 -9.61
C VAL A 174 8.69 13.59 -10.68
N ILE A 175 9.47 12.80 -11.41
CA ILE A 175 10.30 13.28 -12.52
C ILE A 175 9.75 12.69 -13.81
N SER A 176 9.44 13.54 -14.78
CA SER A 176 8.98 13.15 -16.10
C SER A 176 9.94 13.67 -17.16
N ASN A 177 10.45 12.78 -18.00
CA ASN A 177 11.32 13.09 -19.12
C ASN A 177 10.61 12.79 -20.44
N ILE A 178 10.75 13.67 -21.39
CA ILE A 178 10.33 13.46 -22.80
C ILE A 178 11.54 13.71 -23.67
N ASP A 179 12.04 12.64 -24.27
CA ASP A 179 13.15 12.71 -25.23
C ASP A 179 12.61 12.53 -26.64
N LYS A 180 13.02 13.38 -27.57
CA LYS A 180 12.74 13.22 -29.00
C LYS A 180 14.05 13.26 -29.77
N ASN A 181 14.40 12.17 -30.41
CA ASN A 181 15.59 11.98 -31.20
C ASN A 181 15.25 11.85 -32.67
N TYR A 182 16.11 12.44 -33.54
CA TYR A 182 16.04 12.31 -34.98
C TYR A 182 17.20 11.45 -35.45
N GLU A 183 16.93 10.36 -36.17
CA GLU A 183 17.98 9.52 -36.70
C GLU A 183 18.76 10.24 -37.83
N SER A 184 20.05 10.45 -37.58
CA SER A 184 21.06 10.80 -38.58
C SER A 184 20.76 12.01 -39.49
N ASN A 185 19.97 12.99 -39.04
CA ASN A 185 19.75 14.22 -39.79
C ASN A 185 20.50 15.39 -39.15
N PRO A 186 21.63 15.87 -39.71
CA PRO A 186 22.43 16.95 -39.13
C PRO A 186 21.70 18.30 -39.05
N ASN A 187 20.60 18.46 -39.78
CA ASN A 187 19.82 19.71 -39.81
C ASN A 187 18.69 19.74 -38.77
N LYS A 188 18.51 18.65 -37.99
CA LYS A 188 17.49 18.57 -36.95
C LYS A 188 18.15 18.40 -35.58
N PHE A 189 17.60 19.07 -34.59
CA PHE A 189 18.05 18.97 -33.20
C PHE A 189 17.12 18.05 -32.42
N SER A 190 17.70 17.13 -31.68
CA SER A 190 17.00 16.38 -30.66
C SER A 190 16.68 17.27 -29.47
N PHE A 191 15.60 17.00 -28.75
CA PHE A 191 15.28 17.74 -27.54
C PHE A 191 14.96 16.81 -26.39
N ARG A 192 15.25 17.31 -25.19
CA ARG A 192 14.84 16.69 -23.92
C ARG A 192 14.08 17.71 -23.10
N SER A 193 12.86 17.34 -22.71
CA SER A 193 12.07 18.05 -21.71
C SER A 193 12.11 17.27 -20.42
N LYS A 194 12.61 17.88 -19.35
CA LYS A 194 12.57 17.33 -17.99
C LYS A 194 11.66 18.18 -17.15
N THR A 195 10.67 17.56 -16.53
CA THR A 195 9.78 18.18 -15.53
C THR A 195 10.00 17.46 -14.19
N THR A 196 10.17 18.24 -13.13
CA THR A 196 10.27 17.72 -11.76
C THR A 196 9.20 18.39 -10.93
N ASP A 197 8.27 17.60 -10.41
CA ASP A 197 7.16 18.05 -9.57
C ASP A 197 7.44 17.63 -8.12
N TYR A 198 7.49 18.61 -7.22
CA TYR A 198 7.67 18.41 -5.77
C TYR A 198 6.33 18.59 -5.10
N TYR A 199 5.84 17.54 -4.46
CA TYR A 199 4.54 17.49 -3.81
C TYR A 199 4.67 17.62 -2.30
N SER A 200 3.81 18.43 -1.68
CA SER A 200 3.66 18.52 -0.23
C SER A 200 2.23 18.86 0.15
N GLY A 201 1.74 18.26 1.24
CA GLY A 201 0.41 18.53 1.75
C GLY A 201 0.02 17.62 2.90
N PHE A 202 -1.25 17.67 3.26
CA PHE A 202 -1.80 16.85 4.35
C PHE A 202 -3.08 16.17 3.88
N SER A 203 -3.30 14.95 4.34
CA SER A 203 -4.60 14.29 4.25
C SER A 203 -5.12 13.96 5.64
N HIS A 204 -6.44 13.93 5.78
CA HIS A 204 -7.12 13.66 7.04
C HIS A 204 -8.14 12.55 6.84
N ARG A 205 -8.29 11.69 7.86
CA ARG A 205 -9.25 10.60 7.84
C ARG A 205 -9.88 10.43 9.21
N ALA A 206 -11.21 10.34 9.24
CA ALA A 206 -11.98 9.95 10.42
C ALA A 206 -12.45 8.51 10.28
N GLY A 207 -12.61 7.82 11.40
CA GLY A 207 -13.14 6.48 11.42
C GLY A 207 -14.01 6.20 12.63
N VAL A 208 -15.00 5.35 12.44
CA VAL A 208 -15.87 4.84 13.50
C VAL A 208 -15.95 3.32 13.36
N GLN A 209 -15.95 2.62 14.48
CA GLN A 209 -16.06 1.17 14.49
C GLN A 209 -16.94 0.73 15.66
N TYR A 210 -17.77 -0.26 15.39
CA TYR A 210 -18.53 -0.97 16.43
C TYR A 210 -18.06 -2.41 16.51
N ASN A 211 -17.71 -2.86 17.73
CA ASN A 211 -17.33 -4.24 18.03
C ASN A 211 -18.33 -4.83 19.00
N GLY A 212 -19.07 -5.83 18.55
CA GLY A 212 -20.10 -6.52 19.33
C GLY A 212 -19.81 -8.00 19.50
N ARG A 213 -20.50 -8.61 20.44
CA ARG A 213 -20.51 -10.06 20.67
C ARG A 213 -21.91 -10.58 20.42
N ILE A 214 -22.06 -11.58 19.56
CA ILE A 214 -23.36 -12.14 19.20
C ILE A 214 -23.73 -13.26 20.18
N LYS A 215 -22.93 -14.32 20.23
CA LYS A 215 -23.17 -15.49 21.07
C LYS A 215 -21.87 -16.25 21.28
N ASN A 216 -21.69 -16.83 22.48
CA ASN A 216 -20.47 -17.56 22.85
C ASN A 216 -19.19 -16.75 22.56
N ASN A 217 -18.36 -17.21 21.63
CA ASN A 217 -17.11 -16.59 21.21
C ASN A 217 -17.22 -15.84 19.86
N THR A 218 -18.41 -15.77 19.26
CA THR A 218 -18.60 -15.10 17.98
C THR A 218 -18.72 -13.59 18.19
N HIS A 219 -17.83 -12.88 17.57
CA HIS A 219 -17.76 -11.43 17.51
C HIS A 219 -18.11 -10.91 16.13
N HIS A 220 -18.65 -9.74 16.05
CA HIS A 220 -18.82 -9.01 14.80
C HIS A 220 -18.29 -7.60 14.94
N SER A 221 -17.84 -7.06 13.84
CA SER A 221 -17.36 -5.68 13.75
C SER A 221 -17.98 -5.01 12.53
N PHE A 222 -18.43 -3.78 12.71
CA PHE A 222 -18.86 -2.90 11.66
C PHE A 222 -17.98 -1.65 11.69
N GLY A 223 -17.44 -1.24 10.55
CA GLY A 223 -16.55 -0.09 10.46
C GLY A 223 -16.93 0.82 9.31
N VAL A 224 -16.78 2.11 9.54
CA VAL A 224 -16.90 3.16 8.53
C VAL A 224 -15.71 4.09 8.66
N SER A 225 -15.11 4.48 7.54
CA SER A 225 -14.09 5.52 7.51
C SER A 225 -14.33 6.49 6.36
N TYR A 226 -13.98 7.75 6.60
CA TYR A 226 -14.08 8.83 5.64
C TYR A 226 -12.76 9.57 5.55
N GLY A 227 -12.16 9.60 4.37
CA GLY A 227 -11.00 10.44 4.04
C GLY A 227 -11.49 11.73 3.41
N PHE A 228 -11.11 12.84 4.02
CA PHE A 228 -11.49 14.16 3.54
C PHE A 228 -10.72 14.49 2.26
N GLY A 229 -11.35 15.21 1.34
CA GLY A 229 -10.65 15.84 0.24
C GLY A 229 -9.58 16.79 0.78
N SER A 230 -8.45 16.85 0.12
CA SER A 230 -7.30 17.64 0.57
C SER A 230 -6.55 18.25 -0.62
N GLU A 231 -5.75 19.25 -0.36
CA GLU A 231 -4.94 19.92 -1.36
C GLU A 231 -3.47 19.57 -1.16
N LEU A 232 -2.78 19.31 -2.27
CA LEU A 232 -1.33 19.19 -2.33
C LEU A 232 -0.77 20.44 -3.04
N GLU A 233 0.18 21.09 -2.41
CA GLU A 233 1.02 22.09 -3.07
C GLU A 233 2.04 21.37 -3.95
N VAL A 234 2.17 21.83 -5.18
CA VAL A 234 3.10 21.27 -6.16
C VAL A 234 3.97 22.37 -6.72
N ASN A 235 5.28 22.26 -6.48
CA ASN A 235 6.27 23.13 -7.09
C ASN A 235 6.92 22.41 -8.27
N THR A 236 6.86 23.04 -9.44
CA THR A 236 7.31 22.44 -10.70
C THR A 236 8.55 23.15 -11.24
N ASP A 237 9.59 22.36 -11.50
CA ASP A 237 10.76 22.76 -12.27
C ASP A 237 10.68 22.15 -13.66
N ARG A 238 10.81 22.98 -14.71
CA ARG A 238 10.81 22.51 -16.10
C ARG A 238 12.01 23.03 -16.87
N PHE A 239 12.71 22.10 -17.55
CA PHE A 239 13.82 22.38 -18.43
C PHE A 239 13.59 21.76 -19.81
N ILE A 240 13.75 22.54 -20.87
CA ILE A 240 13.76 22.04 -22.24
C ILE A 240 15.12 22.40 -22.85
N ARG A 241 15.83 21.37 -23.30
CA ARG A 241 17.18 21.49 -23.86
C ARG A 241 17.25 20.86 -25.24
N THR A 242 18.06 21.43 -26.08
CA THR A 242 18.38 20.88 -27.41
C THR A 242 19.74 20.21 -27.42
N TYR A 243 19.82 19.18 -28.23
CA TYR A 243 21.01 18.38 -28.46
C TYR A 243 21.23 18.20 -29.96
N ASN A 244 22.43 17.78 -30.38
CA ASN A 244 22.65 17.34 -31.75
C ASN A 244 21.71 16.19 -32.12
N SER A 245 21.59 15.84 -33.40
CA SER A 245 20.70 14.78 -33.88
C SER A 245 20.91 13.42 -33.21
N ALA A 246 22.15 13.11 -32.82
CA ALA A 246 22.49 11.90 -32.08
C ALA A 246 22.16 11.97 -30.56
N GLY A 247 21.71 13.13 -30.04
CA GLY A 247 21.36 13.31 -28.63
C GLY A 247 22.56 13.36 -27.67
N ASN A 248 23.79 13.42 -28.18
CA ASN A 248 25.00 13.26 -27.37
C ASN A 248 25.59 14.59 -26.88
N PHE A 249 25.43 15.67 -27.67
CA PHE A 249 26.00 16.98 -27.33
C PHE A 249 24.91 18.01 -27.07
N PHE A 250 24.97 18.60 -25.89
CA PHE A 250 24.14 19.74 -25.51
C PHE A 250 24.43 20.93 -26.42
N ILE A 251 23.39 21.60 -26.90
CA ILE A 251 23.50 22.78 -27.76
C ILE A 251 22.99 24.00 -27.02
N ASP A 252 21.73 24.01 -26.56
CA ASP A 252 21.13 25.16 -25.93
C ASP A 252 19.98 24.77 -24.99
N THR A 253 19.61 25.72 -24.11
CA THR A 253 18.44 25.63 -23.25
C THR A 253 17.33 26.52 -23.80
N ILE A 254 16.26 25.91 -24.32
CA ILE A 254 15.11 26.63 -24.88
C ILE A 254 14.23 27.20 -23.76
N LEU A 255 14.04 26.46 -22.70
CA LEU A 255 13.16 26.84 -21.58
C LEU A 255 13.78 26.43 -20.24
N ARG A 256 13.76 27.37 -19.31
CA ARG A 256 14.01 27.09 -17.89
C ARG A 256 12.96 27.83 -17.07
N LYS A 257 12.12 27.08 -16.38
CA LYS A 257 11.15 27.59 -15.41
C LYS A 257 11.38 26.86 -14.09
N SER A 258 11.38 27.56 -13.00
CA SER A 258 11.58 27.01 -11.66
C SER A 258 10.50 27.56 -10.73
N ASP A 259 10.13 26.78 -9.73
CA ASP A 259 9.18 27.14 -8.67
C ASP A 259 7.79 27.58 -9.19
N GLU A 260 7.29 26.96 -10.25
CA GLU A 260 5.90 27.15 -10.66
C GLU A 260 4.96 26.47 -9.65
N ALA A 261 4.42 27.24 -8.72
CA ALA A 261 3.50 26.74 -7.69
C ALA A 261 2.12 26.46 -8.28
N ARG A 262 1.59 25.28 -7.99
CA ARG A 262 0.24 24.83 -8.38
C ARG A 262 -0.42 24.08 -7.22
N ILE A 263 -1.73 23.96 -7.23
CA ILE A 263 -2.50 23.22 -6.25
C ILE A 263 -3.14 22.03 -6.96
N LEU A 264 -3.02 20.86 -6.36
CA LEU A 264 -3.64 19.64 -6.82
C LEU A 264 -4.63 19.16 -5.76
N SER A 265 -5.91 19.06 -6.13
CA SER A 265 -6.97 18.64 -5.20
C SER A 265 -7.12 17.13 -5.19
N LEU A 266 -6.88 16.50 -4.04
CA LEU A 266 -7.14 15.07 -3.83
C LEU A 266 -8.61 14.85 -3.49
N PRO A 267 -9.28 13.87 -4.10
CA PRO A 267 -10.69 13.59 -3.83
C PRO A 267 -10.90 12.96 -2.45
N SER A 268 -12.13 13.10 -1.95
CA SER A 268 -12.59 12.42 -0.76
C SER A 268 -12.72 10.91 -0.99
N SER A 269 -12.66 10.15 0.10
CA SER A 269 -12.80 8.69 0.05
C SER A 269 -13.72 8.18 1.16
N PHE A 270 -14.40 7.09 0.90
CA PHE A 270 -15.30 6.44 1.84
C PHE A 270 -15.04 4.94 1.86
N SER A 271 -15.09 4.32 3.03
CA SER A 271 -15.03 2.87 3.17
C SER A 271 -16.01 2.37 4.21
N VAL A 272 -16.68 1.26 3.92
CA VAL A 272 -17.53 0.54 4.84
C VAL A 272 -17.13 -0.93 4.85
N GLY A 273 -17.10 -1.53 6.04
CA GLY A 273 -16.74 -2.92 6.20
C GLY A 273 -17.58 -3.61 7.28
N TYR A 274 -17.70 -4.91 7.12
CA TYR A 274 -18.28 -5.80 8.12
C TYR A 274 -17.43 -7.04 8.25
N SER A 275 -17.20 -7.50 9.47
CA SER A 275 -16.53 -8.76 9.74
C SER A 275 -17.23 -9.53 10.84
N ILE A 276 -17.17 -10.85 10.74
CA ILE A 276 -17.70 -11.78 11.73
C ILE A 276 -16.71 -12.92 11.94
N GLY A 277 -16.59 -13.40 13.17
CA GLY A 277 -15.73 -14.55 13.44
C GLY A 277 -15.50 -14.81 14.92
N ASP A 278 -14.71 -15.83 15.19
CA ASP A 278 -14.08 -16.05 16.47
C ASP A 278 -12.66 -15.47 16.40
N ARG A 279 -12.36 -14.45 17.16
CA ARG A 279 -11.03 -13.79 17.18
C ARG A 279 -9.84 -14.75 17.31
N ARG A 280 -10.10 -15.98 17.82
CA ARG A 280 -9.09 -17.00 18.05
C ARG A 280 -8.86 -17.90 16.85
N HIS A 281 -9.94 -18.28 16.13
CA HIS A 281 -9.88 -19.34 15.14
C HIS A 281 -10.15 -18.88 13.70
N TRP A 282 -11.14 -18.02 13.48
CA TRP A 282 -11.50 -17.62 12.13
C TRP A 282 -12.15 -16.25 12.09
N MET A 283 -12.04 -15.61 10.97
CA MET A 283 -12.75 -14.38 10.63
C MET A 283 -13.09 -14.39 9.14
N LEU A 284 -14.28 -13.92 8.82
CA LEU A 284 -14.70 -13.59 7.46
C LEU A 284 -15.13 -12.13 7.44
N GLY A 285 -14.78 -11.40 6.37
CA GLY A 285 -15.12 -9.99 6.21
C GLY A 285 -15.47 -9.63 4.79
N LEU A 286 -16.23 -8.54 4.68
CA LEU A 286 -16.60 -7.87 3.44
C LEU A 286 -16.28 -6.39 3.59
N GLN A 287 -15.83 -5.75 2.51
CA GLN A 287 -15.55 -4.31 2.50
C GLN A 287 -15.85 -3.72 1.12
N TYR A 288 -16.38 -2.51 1.14
CA TYR A 288 -16.50 -1.64 0.00
C TYR A 288 -15.76 -0.33 0.29
N SER A 289 -15.02 0.16 -0.69
CA SER A 289 -14.31 1.44 -0.62
C SER A 289 -14.51 2.20 -1.93
N SER A 290 -14.73 3.50 -1.84
CA SER A 290 -14.91 4.39 -2.98
C SER A 290 -14.07 5.65 -2.81
N GLN A 291 -13.55 6.19 -3.91
CA GLN A 291 -12.83 7.46 -3.96
C GLN A 291 -13.25 8.22 -5.22
N GLY A 292 -13.69 9.48 -5.06
CA GLY A 292 -14.31 10.31 -6.09
C GLY A 292 -13.30 10.98 -7.02
N TRP A 293 -12.67 10.22 -7.91
CA TRP A 293 -11.69 10.74 -8.86
C TRP A 293 -12.30 11.39 -10.10
N SER A 294 -13.60 11.27 -10.33
CA SER A 294 -14.27 11.89 -11.48
C SER A 294 -14.15 13.43 -11.50
N ASP A 295 -14.02 14.04 -10.32
CA ASP A 295 -13.84 15.50 -10.19
C ASP A 295 -12.35 15.92 -10.15
N PHE A 296 -11.43 14.95 -10.26
CA PHE A 296 -10.01 15.21 -10.22
C PHE A 296 -9.49 15.81 -11.52
N THR A 297 -8.66 16.84 -11.41
CA THR A 297 -7.91 17.42 -12.52
C THR A 297 -6.43 17.36 -12.21
N ASP A 298 -5.64 16.80 -13.12
CA ASP A 298 -4.20 16.69 -12.96
C ASP A 298 -3.45 17.99 -13.30
N LEU A 299 -2.14 17.97 -13.13
CA LEU A 299 -1.28 19.11 -13.42
C LEU A 299 -1.22 19.49 -14.91
N ASN A 300 -1.68 18.65 -15.82
CA ASN A 300 -1.78 18.88 -17.26
C ASN A 300 -3.20 19.31 -17.68
N ASN A 301 -4.06 19.66 -16.72
CA ASN A 301 -5.48 19.97 -16.93
C ASN A 301 -6.28 18.83 -17.58
N GLN A 302 -5.87 17.58 -17.38
CA GLN A 302 -6.66 16.41 -17.74
C GLN A 302 -7.67 16.11 -16.63
N SER A 303 -8.93 16.00 -16.99
CA SER A 303 -10.04 15.75 -16.04
C SER A 303 -10.81 14.46 -16.35
N ASN A 304 -10.30 13.62 -17.24
CA ASN A 304 -10.98 12.41 -17.68
C ASN A 304 -10.60 11.21 -16.79
N TYR A 305 -10.87 11.31 -15.49
CA TYR A 305 -10.64 10.23 -14.53
C TYR A 305 -11.97 9.61 -14.11
N PHE A 306 -11.91 8.39 -13.59
CA PHE A 306 -13.07 7.64 -13.13
C PHE A 306 -13.05 7.48 -11.61
N ASP A 307 -14.20 7.36 -10.98
CA ASP A 307 -14.28 7.00 -9.58
C ASP A 307 -13.69 5.61 -9.34
N GLN A 308 -12.82 5.51 -8.36
CA GLN A 308 -12.24 4.24 -7.97
C GLN A 308 -13.13 3.54 -6.95
N ASN A 309 -13.58 2.34 -7.29
CA ASN A 309 -14.39 1.50 -6.42
C ASN A 309 -13.67 0.17 -6.18
N THR A 310 -13.62 -0.27 -4.93
CA THR A 310 -12.99 -1.53 -4.54
C THR A 310 -13.93 -2.36 -3.68
N TYR A 311 -14.12 -3.61 -4.08
CA TYR A 311 -14.89 -4.63 -3.37
C TYR A 311 -13.92 -5.70 -2.87
N SER A 312 -14.02 -6.06 -1.60
CA SER A 312 -13.12 -7.05 -0.99
C SER A 312 -13.90 -8.05 -0.17
N ILE A 313 -13.51 -9.31 -0.29
CA ILE A 313 -13.96 -10.40 0.56
C ILE A 313 -12.75 -11.22 1.00
N GLY A 314 -12.70 -11.62 2.27
CA GLY A 314 -11.59 -12.45 2.74
C GLY A 314 -11.65 -12.70 4.23
N GLY A 315 -10.58 -13.28 4.74
CA GLY A 315 -10.50 -13.63 6.14
C GLY A 315 -9.29 -14.45 6.48
N TYR A 316 -9.36 -15.06 7.66
CA TYR A 316 -8.34 -16.00 8.10
C TYR A 316 -8.95 -17.21 8.82
N PHE A 317 -8.17 -18.28 8.84
CA PHE A 317 -8.42 -19.47 9.62
C PHE A 317 -7.16 -19.88 10.41
N GLN A 318 -7.35 -20.34 11.65
CA GLN A 318 -6.33 -20.85 12.55
C GLN A 318 -6.95 -22.00 13.37
N ALA A 319 -6.38 -23.19 13.31
CA ALA A 319 -7.01 -24.38 13.88
C ALA A 319 -7.10 -24.34 15.41
N ASN A 320 -6.05 -23.87 16.11
CA ASN A 320 -6.02 -23.76 17.56
C ASN A 320 -5.66 -22.35 18.01
N SER A 321 -6.27 -21.89 19.11
CA SER A 321 -5.81 -20.67 19.77
C SER A 321 -4.48 -20.92 20.50
N TYR A 322 -3.70 -19.85 20.67
CA TYR A 322 -2.42 -19.95 21.35
C TYR A 322 -2.55 -20.35 22.83
N GLY A 323 -3.60 -19.90 23.52
CA GLY A 323 -3.86 -20.28 24.93
C GLY A 323 -4.10 -21.79 25.10
N GLU A 324 -4.75 -22.43 24.13
CA GLU A 324 -4.93 -23.88 24.11
C GLU A 324 -3.61 -24.63 23.86
N PHE A 325 -2.66 -23.99 23.15
CA PHE A 325 -1.33 -24.54 22.89
C PHE A 325 -0.41 -24.53 24.12
N GLU A 326 -0.50 -23.52 25.00
CA GLU A 326 0.31 -23.44 26.21
C GLU A 326 -0.15 -24.42 27.29
N GLU A 327 -1.44 -24.71 27.38
CA GLU A 327 -2.03 -25.53 28.43
C GLU A 327 -1.64 -27.01 28.29
N TYR A 328 -1.32 -27.47 27.06
CA TYR A 328 -1.06 -28.88 26.74
C TYR A 328 0.37 -29.22 26.38
N ALA A 329 1.29 -28.27 26.30
CA ALA A 329 2.57 -28.54 25.62
C ALA A 329 3.80 -28.58 26.53
N GLY A 330 4.23 -29.78 26.90
CA GLY A 330 5.63 -30.10 27.13
C GLY A 330 6.46 -29.84 25.84
N ARG A 331 7.79 -29.65 25.98
CA ARG A 331 8.70 -29.19 24.89
C ARG A 331 8.65 -30.08 23.60
N LYS A 332 8.29 -31.36 23.69
CA LYS A 332 8.16 -32.30 22.56
C LYS A 332 6.81 -32.17 21.85
N GLU A 333 5.74 -31.79 22.53
CA GLU A 333 4.41 -31.62 21.94
C GLU A 333 4.25 -30.26 21.24
N ARG A 334 5.02 -29.25 21.65
CA ARG A 334 5.07 -27.94 20.98
C ARG A 334 5.40 -28.06 19.50
N ASN A 335 6.35 -28.91 19.12
CA ASN A 335 6.75 -29.05 17.72
C ASN A 335 5.70 -29.79 16.87
N LYS A 336 4.96 -30.75 17.46
CA LYS A 336 3.90 -31.50 16.75
C LYS A 336 2.66 -30.65 16.47
N ASN A 337 2.43 -29.61 17.26
CA ASN A 337 1.21 -28.79 17.19
C ASN A 337 1.43 -27.38 16.60
N TYR A 338 2.67 -27.05 16.16
CA TYR A 338 2.98 -25.73 15.62
C TYR A 338 2.08 -25.31 14.45
N LEU A 339 1.80 -26.22 13.52
CA LEU A 339 0.93 -25.93 12.37
C LEU A 339 -0.51 -25.57 12.77
N LYS A 340 -0.98 -26.02 13.95
CA LYS A 340 -2.32 -25.70 14.43
C LYS A 340 -2.48 -24.24 14.87
N VAL A 341 -1.37 -23.55 15.19
CA VAL A 341 -1.35 -22.13 15.57
C VAL A 341 -0.92 -21.20 14.45
N VAL A 342 -0.57 -21.74 13.29
CA VAL A 342 -0.36 -21.00 12.05
C VAL A 342 -1.69 -20.43 11.60
N ARG A 343 -1.69 -19.15 11.19
CA ARG A 343 -2.86 -18.49 10.64
C ARG A 343 -2.80 -18.52 9.11
N PHE A 344 -3.85 -18.99 8.48
CA PHE A 344 -3.99 -19.01 7.02
C PHE A 344 -4.88 -17.84 6.61
N TYR A 345 -4.41 -17.01 5.70
CA TYR A 345 -5.12 -15.86 5.14
C TYR A 345 -5.60 -16.17 3.74
N TYR A 346 -6.76 -15.65 3.38
CA TYR A 346 -7.32 -15.75 2.03
C TYR A 346 -8.17 -14.51 1.73
N GLY A 347 -8.16 -14.08 0.46
CA GLY A 347 -8.96 -12.93 0.06
C GLY A 347 -8.98 -12.71 -1.43
N VAL A 348 -10.06 -12.09 -1.87
CA VAL A 348 -10.30 -11.64 -3.25
C VAL A 348 -10.67 -10.17 -3.21
N SER A 349 -10.16 -9.43 -4.18
CA SER A 349 -10.50 -8.02 -4.38
C SER A 349 -10.79 -7.75 -5.84
N TYR A 350 -11.78 -6.92 -6.10
CA TYR A 350 -12.08 -6.37 -7.42
C TYR A 350 -12.12 -4.86 -7.31
N SER A 351 -11.42 -4.17 -8.20
CA SER A 351 -11.33 -2.71 -8.23
C SER A 351 -11.51 -2.18 -9.64
N ASN A 352 -12.31 -1.13 -9.78
CA ASN A 352 -12.24 -0.26 -10.93
C ASN A 352 -11.28 0.87 -10.58
N LEU A 353 -10.15 0.97 -11.28
CA LEU A 353 -9.11 1.97 -10.98
C LEU A 353 -9.52 3.35 -11.49
N TYR A 354 -8.93 4.40 -10.92
CA TYR A 354 -9.26 5.78 -11.29
C TYR A 354 -8.69 6.20 -12.65
N MET A 355 -7.68 5.49 -13.14
CA MET A 355 -6.95 5.82 -14.36
C MET A 355 -7.82 5.63 -15.60
N ASN A 356 -7.66 6.55 -16.55
CA ASN A 356 -8.24 6.49 -17.88
C ASN A 356 -7.17 6.06 -18.87
N SER A 357 -7.44 5.03 -19.64
CA SER A 357 -6.63 4.65 -20.79
C SER A 357 -7.52 4.45 -22.00
N PHE A 358 -7.31 5.25 -23.06
CA PHE A 358 -8.13 5.25 -24.26
C PHE A 358 -9.65 5.43 -24.01
N ALA A 359 -10.01 6.29 -23.05
CA ALA A 359 -11.39 6.54 -22.61
C ALA A 359 -12.09 5.34 -21.93
N GLU A 360 -11.32 4.33 -21.51
CA GLU A 360 -11.83 3.19 -20.73
C GLU A 360 -11.26 3.16 -19.32
N GLN A 361 -12.10 2.78 -18.36
CA GLN A 361 -11.71 2.54 -16.99
C GLN A 361 -10.97 1.20 -16.86
N ILE A 362 -9.93 1.15 -16.07
CA ILE A 362 -9.09 -0.05 -15.89
C ILE A 362 -9.61 -0.86 -14.71
N ASP A 363 -9.93 -2.12 -14.96
CA ASP A 363 -10.31 -3.07 -13.92
C ASP A 363 -9.12 -3.84 -13.38
N GLU A 364 -9.18 -4.18 -12.10
CA GLU A 364 -8.19 -5.02 -11.43
C GLU A 364 -8.86 -6.09 -10.59
N LEU A 365 -8.53 -7.36 -10.84
CA LEU A 365 -8.94 -8.51 -10.04
C LEU A 365 -7.74 -9.09 -9.30
N GLY A 366 -7.83 -9.21 -7.98
CA GLY A 366 -6.78 -9.76 -7.13
C GLY A 366 -7.24 -10.97 -6.34
N ILE A 367 -6.41 -12.03 -6.32
CA ILE A 367 -6.59 -13.22 -5.47
C ILE A 367 -5.35 -13.35 -4.60
N ASN A 368 -5.54 -13.53 -3.30
CA ASN A 368 -4.48 -13.49 -2.32
C ASN A 368 -4.57 -14.67 -1.34
N PHE A 369 -3.42 -15.25 -1.03
CA PHE A 369 -3.26 -16.26 0.01
C PHE A 369 -2.03 -15.96 0.85
N GLY A 370 -2.02 -16.40 2.11
CA GLY A 370 -0.86 -16.22 2.95
C GLY A 370 -0.90 -17.06 4.22
N VAL A 371 0.24 -17.06 4.90
CA VAL A 371 0.43 -17.71 6.18
C VAL A 371 1.06 -16.76 7.19
N GLY A 372 0.52 -16.76 8.40
CA GLY A 372 1.08 -16.05 9.55
C GLY A 372 1.75 -17.02 10.49
N LEU A 373 3.08 -17.03 10.47
CA LEU A 373 3.94 -17.90 11.27
C LEU A 373 4.15 -17.27 12.66
N PRO A 374 3.65 -17.87 13.74
CA PRO A 374 3.78 -17.28 15.06
C PRO A 374 5.19 -17.40 15.61
N ILE A 375 5.75 -16.27 16.10
CA ILE A 375 6.94 -16.20 16.92
C ILE A 375 6.51 -15.97 18.36
N ILE A 376 6.79 -16.95 19.20
CA ILE A 376 6.29 -16.98 20.55
C ILE A 376 7.38 -16.52 21.51
N ARG A 377 7.12 -15.43 22.24
CA ARG A 377 7.95 -14.96 23.34
C ARG A 377 7.21 -15.14 24.66
N SER A 378 7.90 -15.68 25.65
CA SER A 378 7.40 -15.67 27.02
C SER A 378 7.65 -14.29 27.63
N ALA A 379 6.59 -13.51 27.87
CA ALA A 379 6.70 -12.29 28.63
C ALA A 379 6.58 -12.59 30.12
N TYR A 380 7.48 -12.04 30.93
CA TYR A 380 7.35 -12.08 32.38
C TYR A 380 6.12 -11.26 32.81
N VAL A 381 5.22 -11.87 33.56
CA VAL A 381 4.10 -11.20 34.19
C VAL A 381 4.15 -11.41 35.69
N GLU A 382 3.82 -10.35 36.42
CA GLU A 382 3.64 -10.36 37.87
C GLU A 382 2.70 -11.50 38.28
N GLU A 383 3.06 -12.19 39.34
CA GLU A 383 2.27 -13.23 40.01
C GLU A 383 1.76 -14.39 39.17
N LYS A 384 2.68 -15.34 38.86
CA LYS A 384 2.36 -16.73 38.45
C LYS A 384 1.61 -16.97 37.13
N LYS A 385 1.27 -15.97 36.32
CA LYS A 385 0.74 -16.19 34.97
C LYS A 385 1.71 -15.72 33.89
N LYS A 386 2.27 -16.64 33.12
CA LYS A 386 3.03 -16.32 31.90
C LYS A 386 2.02 -15.96 30.80
N ILE A 387 2.00 -14.70 30.37
CA ILE A 387 1.22 -14.32 29.20
C ILE A 387 2.17 -14.42 28.01
N GLY A 388 1.87 -15.29 27.05
CA GLY A 388 2.59 -15.38 25.79
C GLY A 388 2.30 -14.14 24.92
N VAL A 389 3.35 -13.46 24.50
CA VAL A 389 3.25 -12.42 23.45
C VAL A 389 3.48 -13.09 22.10
N ILE A 390 2.52 -12.96 21.21
CA ILE A 390 2.56 -13.55 19.89
C ILE A 390 2.92 -12.46 18.88
N SER A 391 4.12 -12.58 18.30
CA SER A 391 4.49 -11.89 17.07
C SER A 391 4.27 -12.81 15.88
N ARG A 392 4.17 -12.28 14.66
CA ARG A 392 4.01 -13.10 13.45
C ARG A 392 4.91 -12.61 12.34
N VAL A 393 5.45 -13.56 11.58
CA VAL A 393 5.97 -13.31 10.24
C VAL A 393 4.89 -13.76 9.26
N ASN A 394 4.45 -12.84 8.43
CA ASN A 394 3.40 -13.07 7.44
C ASN A 394 4.06 -13.22 6.07
N VAL A 395 3.84 -14.34 5.40
CA VAL A 395 4.31 -14.60 4.04
C VAL A 395 3.12 -14.94 3.18
N GLY A 396 3.00 -14.30 2.03
CA GLY A 396 1.87 -14.53 1.14
C GLY A 396 2.24 -14.42 -0.32
N VAL A 397 1.34 -14.95 -1.12
CA VAL A 397 1.36 -14.87 -2.57
C VAL A 397 0.06 -14.22 -3.03
N GLY A 398 0.17 -13.41 -4.08
CA GLY A 398 -0.96 -12.77 -4.73
C GLY A 398 -0.86 -12.92 -6.24
N TYR A 399 -1.99 -12.99 -6.88
CA TYR A 399 -2.11 -12.83 -8.32
C TYR A 399 -3.09 -11.71 -8.60
N GLN A 400 -2.67 -10.74 -9.41
CA GLN A 400 -3.51 -9.64 -9.87
C GLN A 400 -3.52 -9.60 -11.39
N GLN A 401 -4.70 -9.40 -11.95
CA GLN A 401 -4.87 -9.08 -13.36
C GLN A 401 -5.40 -7.64 -13.45
N ARG A 402 -4.68 -6.78 -14.14
CA ARG A 402 -5.04 -5.38 -14.38
C ARG A 402 -5.21 -5.15 -15.87
N GLY A 403 -6.31 -4.48 -16.24
CA GLY A 403 -6.66 -4.20 -17.62
C GLY A 403 -7.00 -5.45 -18.43
N ASN A 404 -7.23 -5.23 -19.70
CA ASN A 404 -7.49 -6.26 -20.69
C ASN A 404 -6.62 -6.00 -21.94
N SER A 405 -6.68 -6.86 -22.94
CA SER A 405 -5.95 -6.68 -24.20
C SER A 405 -6.82 -6.14 -25.34
N ASP A 406 -8.04 -5.72 -25.03
CA ASP A 406 -8.98 -5.17 -26.00
C ASP A 406 -8.70 -3.68 -26.24
N ASN A 407 -9.12 -3.16 -27.38
CA ASN A 407 -9.03 -1.74 -27.75
C ASN A 407 -7.63 -1.11 -27.61
N GLY A 408 -6.55 -1.90 -27.72
CA GLY A 408 -5.17 -1.40 -27.58
C GLY A 408 -4.71 -1.21 -26.15
N LEU A 409 -5.51 -1.62 -25.16
CA LEU A 409 -5.12 -1.64 -23.76
C LEU A 409 -4.00 -2.65 -23.49
N ILE A 410 -3.36 -2.51 -22.35
CA ILE A 410 -2.29 -3.39 -21.88
C ILE A 410 -2.83 -4.26 -20.74
N LYS A 411 -2.81 -5.56 -20.95
CA LYS A 411 -3.10 -6.51 -19.89
C LYS A 411 -1.85 -6.75 -19.05
N GLU A 412 -1.92 -6.52 -17.75
CA GLU A 412 -0.87 -6.84 -16.79
C GLU A 412 -1.30 -8.03 -15.92
N ASN A 413 -0.51 -9.10 -15.95
CA ASN A 413 -0.63 -10.21 -15.02
C ASN A 413 0.51 -10.08 -14.00
N ILE A 414 0.16 -9.86 -12.74
CA ILE A 414 1.09 -9.53 -11.66
C ILE A 414 1.10 -10.67 -10.66
N PHE A 415 2.21 -11.37 -10.56
CA PHE A 415 2.45 -12.34 -9.50
C PHE A 415 3.24 -11.69 -8.39
N GLN A 416 2.74 -11.76 -7.16
CA GLN A 416 3.27 -11.03 -6.02
C GLN A 416 3.71 -11.99 -4.91
N ILE A 417 4.90 -11.74 -4.35
CA ILE A 417 5.36 -12.33 -3.10
C ILE A 417 5.41 -11.22 -2.06
N ARG A 418 4.75 -11.43 -0.93
CA ARG A 418 4.62 -10.46 0.14
C ARG A 418 5.19 -10.99 1.44
N VAL A 419 6.01 -10.19 2.09
CA VAL A 419 6.57 -10.51 3.40
C VAL A 419 6.29 -9.36 4.35
N GLY A 420 5.77 -9.67 5.51
CA GLY A 420 5.52 -8.69 6.54
C GLY A 420 5.73 -9.27 7.93
N THR A 421 5.94 -8.39 8.87
CA THR A 421 6.10 -8.78 10.27
C THR A 421 5.13 -7.99 11.13
N ASN A 422 4.63 -8.65 12.16
CA ASN A 422 3.85 -8.05 13.22
C ASN A 422 4.54 -8.42 14.53
N PHE A 423 5.28 -7.48 15.10
CA PHE A 423 5.98 -7.65 16.36
C PHE A 423 5.20 -7.02 17.49
N ASN A 424 4.73 -7.85 18.41
CA ASN A 424 4.03 -7.41 19.60
C ASN A 424 4.97 -7.45 20.80
N ASP A 425 4.93 -6.38 21.62
CA ASP A 425 5.65 -6.32 22.90
C ASP A 425 4.90 -5.46 23.91
N LYS A 426 5.20 -5.66 25.18
CA LYS A 426 4.65 -4.87 26.28
C LYS A 426 5.62 -3.73 26.61
N TRP A 427 5.33 -2.51 26.14
CA TRP A 427 6.09 -1.32 26.51
C TRP A 427 5.55 -0.68 27.79
N PHE A 428 6.37 0.20 28.40
CA PHE A 428 6.05 0.95 29.62
C PHE A 428 5.82 0.10 30.89
N THR A 429 6.46 -1.06 30.97
CA THR A 429 6.55 -1.79 32.22
C THR A 429 7.56 -1.12 33.16
N LYS A 430 7.12 -0.69 34.36
CA LYS A 430 8.04 -0.27 35.41
C LYS A 430 8.96 -1.47 35.74
N ARG A 431 10.26 -1.33 35.52
CA ARG A 431 11.25 -2.28 36.05
C ARG A 431 11.22 -2.12 37.55
N LYS A 432 10.85 -3.18 38.28
CA LYS A 432 11.13 -3.25 39.72
C LYS A 432 12.63 -3.49 39.85
N TYR A 433 13.37 -2.52 40.32
CA TYR A 433 14.72 -2.77 40.82
C TYR A 433 14.58 -3.64 42.04
N GLN A 434 15.18 -4.83 42.05
CA GLN A 434 15.37 -5.66 43.24
C GLN A 434 16.56 -5.13 44.03
#